data_7d1c952ac1b5ca17f659d04b6d437bda
#
_entry.id   7d1c952ac1b5ca17f659d04b6d437bda
#
_cell.length_a   1.000
_cell.length_b   1.000
_cell.length_c   1.000
_cell.angle_alpha   90.00
_cell.angle_beta   90.00
_cell.angle_gamma   90.00
#
_symmetry.space_group_name_H-M   'P 1'
#
loop_
_entity.id
_entity.type
_entity.pdbx_description
1 polymer ?
#
loop_
_entity_poly.entity_id
_entity_poly.type
_entity_poly.pdbx_seq_one_letter_code
_entity_poly.pdbx_strand_id
1 'polypeptide(L)'
;IDKWIRLNTKDLYDNKGEIAKSGKVDHIILENNIDFFLNSKISKKKSLDIHDFDYSFVRGLSLNDGAATLTEFTAEIISKNILNKNIYVCGGGRKNKFLIKKIEEKIRNKINMIEDLNLNGDFIESQAFAYLAIRSILSLPISFPETTGCSIPTIGGVIVKNF
;
A
#
# COMPACT_ATOMS: atom_id res chain seq x y z
N ILE A 1 3.12 -7.68 3.77
CA ILE A 1 4.40 -8.37 3.48
C ILE A 1 5.34 -8.19 4.66
N ASP A 2 5.76 -6.97 5.00
CA ASP A 2 6.80 -6.71 6.02
C ASP A 2 6.50 -7.29 7.41
N LYS A 3 5.23 -7.32 7.83
CA LYS A 3 4.84 -8.02 9.07
C LYS A 3 5.19 -9.51 9.03
N TRP A 4 4.96 -10.17 7.89
CA TRP A 4 5.30 -11.57 7.70
C TRP A 4 6.81 -11.81 7.78
N ILE A 5 7.58 -10.94 7.13
CA ILE A 5 9.05 -11.01 7.17
C ILE A 5 9.56 -10.89 8.61
N ARG A 6 9.11 -9.85 9.35
CA ARG A 6 9.53 -9.63 10.74
C ARG A 6 9.15 -10.75 11.71
N LEU A 7 8.08 -11.48 11.44
CA LEU A 7 7.67 -12.62 12.28
C LEU A 7 8.51 -13.87 12.03
N ASN A 8 9.07 -14.01 10.84
CA ASN A 8 9.75 -15.23 10.43
C ASN A 8 11.27 -15.07 10.26
N THR A 9 11.76 -13.82 10.31
CA THR A 9 13.18 -13.50 10.15
C THR A 9 13.60 -12.36 11.10
N LYS A 10 14.89 -12.01 11.07
CA LYS A 10 15.42 -10.81 11.73
C LYS A 10 15.36 -9.58 10.84
N ASP A 11 14.94 -9.73 9.58
CA ASP A 11 14.84 -8.64 8.63
C ASP A 11 13.59 -7.79 8.87
N LEU A 12 13.66 -6.51 8.57
CA LEU A 12 12.55 -5.59 8.76
C LEU A 12 11.55 -5.63 7.58
N TYR A 13 12.01 -6.02 6.40
CA TYR A 13 11.23 -6.06 5.16
C TYR A 13 11.87 -7.02 4.13
N ASP A 14 11.14 -7.38 3.10
CA ASP A 14 11.66 -8.16 1.98
C ASP A 14 12.45 -7.27 1.02
N ASN A 15 13.78 -7.30 1.14
CA ASN A 15 14.65 -6.46 0.34
C ASN A 15 14.49 -6.77 -1.16
N LYS A 16 14.03 -5.78 -1.93
CA LYS A 16 13.72 -5.88 -3.37
C LYS A 16 12.70 -6.97 -3.74
N GLY A 17 12.07 -7.62 -2.76
CA GLY A 17 11.15 -8.73 -2.95
C GLY A 17 11.83 -10.08 -3.25
N GLU A 18 13.09 -10.26 -2.85
CA GLU A 18 13.85 -11.47 -3.18
C GLU A 18 13.31 -12.72 -2.44
N ILE A 19 12.80 -12.57 -1.22
CA ILE A 19 12.18 -13.68 -0.48
C ILE A 19 10.90 -14.11 -1.21
N ALA A 20 10.01 -13.18 -1.53
CA ALA A 20 8.79 -13.46 -2.27
C ALA A 20 9.06 -14.04 -3.66
N LYS A 21 10.08 -13.55 -4.36
CA LYS A 21 10.47 -14.01 -5.69
C LYS A 21 10.94 -15.47 -5.68
N SER A 22 11.52 -15.94 -4.58
CA SER A 22 12.00 -17.32 -4.43
C SER A 22 10.91 -18.30 -3.99
N GLY A 23 9.73 -17.81 -3.58
CA GLY A 23 8.60 -18.60 -3.16
C GLY A 23 7.63 -18.94 -4.30
N LYS A 24 6.70 -19.82 -3.98
CA LYS A 24 5.57 -20.17 -4.86
C LYS A 24 4.27 -19.64 -4.28
N VAL A 25 3.45 -19.04 -5.13
CA VAL A 25 2.12 -18.58 -4.73
C VAL A 25 1.21 -19.78 -4.49
N ASP A 26 0.55 -19.81 -3.33
CA ASP A 26 -0.56 -20.72 -3.08
C ASP A 26 -1.84 -20.10 -3.64
N HIS A 27 -2.26 -20.59 -4.82
CA HIS A 27 -3.40 -20.01 -5.53
C HIS A 27 -4.73 -20.26 -4.82
N ILE A 28 -4.89 -21.37 -4.10
CA ILE A 28 -6.13 -21.67 -3.37
C ILE A 28 -6.31 -20.70 -2.22
N ILE A 29 -5.27 -20.49 -1.43
CA ILE A 29 -5.26 -19.52 -0.34
C ILE A 29 -5.45 -18.10 -0.87
N LEU A 30 -4.77 -17.76 -1.95
CA LEU A 30 -4.84 -16.44 -2.59
C LEU A 30 -6.26 -16.12 -3.04
N GLU A 31 -6.88 -16.99 -3.86
CA GLU A 31 -8.23 -16.77 -4.42
C GLU A 31 -9.28 -16.63 -3.31
N ASN A 32 -9.28 -17.54 -2.33
CA ASN A 32 -10.18 -17.47 -1.20
C ASN A 32 -10.06 -16.14 -0.43
N ASN A 33 -8.86 -15.63 -0.27
CA ASN A 33 -8.67 -14.37 0.46
C ASN A 33 -8.96 -13.11 -0.39
N ILE A 34 -8.74 -13.16 -1.70
CA ILE A 34 -9.20 -12.12 -2.61
C ILE A 34 -10.73 -12.02 -2.55
N ASP A 35 -11.44 -13.15 -2.67
CA ASP A 35 -12.90 -13.19 -2.62
C ASP A 35 -13.44 -12.71 -1.26
N PHE A 36 -12.82 -13.16 -0.17
CA PHE A 36 -13.16 -12.69 1.17
C PHE A 36 -12.99 -11.17 1.30
N PHE A 37 -11.86 -10.63 0.85
CA PHE A 37 -11.59 -9.19 0.89
C PHE A 37 -12.60 -8.41 0.05
N LEU A 38 -12.84 -8.82 -1.20
CA LEU A 38 -13.74 -8.11 -2.11
C LEU A 38 -15.20 -8.11 -1.63
N ASN A 39 -15.64 -9.16 -0.95
CA ASN A 39 -16.97 -9.26 -0.36
C ASN A 39 -17.10 -8.58 1.01
N SER A 40 -16.00 -8.13 1.60
CA SER A 40 -15.98 -7.47 2.89
C SER A 40 -16.44 -6.00 2.82
N LYS A 41 -16.85 -5.45 3.97
CA LYS A 41 -17.11 -4.00 4.09
C LYS A 41 -15.84 -3.16 3.90
N ILE A 42 -14.67 -3.75 4.14
CA ILE A 42 -13.35 -3.09 4.04
C ILE A 42 -13.07 -2.70 2.59
N SER A 43 -13.37 -3.58 1.63
CA SER A 43 -13.14 -3.31 0.21
C SER A 43 -13.94 -2.10 -0.33
N LYS A 44 -14.99 -1.70 0.37
CA LYS A 44 -15.84 -0.54 0.02
C LYS A 44 -15.33 0.78 0.60
N LYS A 45 -14.32 0.76 1.46
CA LYS A 45 -13.70 1.97 1.98
C LYS A 45 -12.92 2.68 0.88
N LYS A 46 -13.01 4.01 0.83
CA LYS A 46 -12.19 4.83 -0.10
C LYS A 46 -10.74 5.00 0.35
N SER A 47 -10.48 4.88 1.64
CA SER A 47 -9.14 4.93 2.21
C SER A 47 -8.91 3.66 3.04
N LEU A 48 -7.84 2.95 2.73
CA LEU A 48 -7.43 1.72 3.41
C LEU A 48 -6.15 1.98 4.20
N ASP A 49 -6.07 1.38 5.38
CA ASP A 49 -4.90 1.40 6.26
C ASP A 49 -4.30 -0.01 6.39
N ILE A 50 -3.08 -0.11 6.90
CA ILE A 50 -2.40 -1.39 7.16
C ILE A 50 -3.19 -2.29 8.12
N HIS A 51 -4.03 -1.72 8.98
CA HIS A 51 -4.89 -2.46 9.90
C HIS A 51 -6.13 -3.05 9.23
N ASP A 52 -6.47 -2.64 8.01
CA ASP A 52 -7.55 -3.20 7.22
C ASP A 52 -7.16 -4.53 6.56
N PHE A 53 -5.88 -4.91 6.61
CA PHE A 53 -5.36 -6.11 5.96
C PHE A 53 -4.90 -7.14 6.98
N ASP A 54 -5.51 -8.33 6.92
CA ASP A 54 -5.03 -9.50 7.65
C ASP A 54 -4.02 -10.27 6.78
N TYR A 55 -2.94 -10.71 7.38
CA TYR A 55 -1.93 -11.58 6.77
C TYR A 55 -1.97 -13.01 7.32
N SER A 56 -2.90 -13.29 8.24
CA SER A 56 -2.97 -14.59 8.93
C SER A 56 -3.28 -15.76 7.99
N PHE A 57 -3.85 -15.47 6.84
CA PHE A 57 -4.21 -16.48 5.85
C PHE A 57 -3.00 -17.23 5.26
N VAL A 58 -1.78 -16.68 5.35
CA VAL A 58 -0.55 -17.37 4.92
C VAL A 58 0.12 -18.14 6.07
N ARG A 59 -0.47 -18.18 7.26
CA ARG A 59 0.05 -18.99 8.37
C ARG A 59 0.05 -20.47 7.97
N GLY A 60 1.18 -21.11 8.20
CA GLY A 60 1.38 -22.51 7.80
C GLY A 60 2.11 -22.70 6.46
N LEU A 61 2.25 -21.64 5.67
CA LEU A 61 3.13 -21.64 4.51
C LEU A 61 4.60 -21.44 4.94
N SER A 62 5.52 -21.83 4.07
CA SER A 62 6.93 -21.49 4.24
C SER A 62 7.13 -19.96 4.22
N LEU A 63 8.25 -19.46 4.75
CA LEU A 63 8.58 -18.04 4.68
C LEU A 63 8.43 -17.49 3.25
N ASN A 64 9.01 -18.20 2.29
CA ASN A 64 9.07 -17.75 0.90
C ASN A 64 7.70 -17.82 0.21
N ASP A 65 6.95 -18.91 0.42
CA ASP A 65 5.64 -19.10 -0.19
C ASP A 65 4.61 -18.13 0.42
N GLY A 66 4.68 -17.89 1.74
CA GLY A 66 3.86 -16.89 2.39
C GLY A 66 4.17 -15.47 1.88
N ALA A 67 5.45 -15.13 1.71
CA ALA A 67 5.85 -13.84 1.13
C ALA A 67 5.39 -13.70 -0.34
N ALA A 68 5.51 -14.76 -1.14
CA ALA A 68 5.04 -14.79 -2.53
C ALA A 68 3.52 -14.59 -2.61
N THR A 69 2.75 -15.32 -1.79
CA THR A 69 1.29 -15.25 -1.77
C THR A 69 0.80 -13.87 -1.30
N LEU A 70 1.43 -13.30 -0.26
CA LEU A 70 1.13 -11.94 0.19
C LEU A 70 1.48 -10.87 -0.84
N THR A 71 2.58 -11.05 -1.58
CA THR A 71 2.97 -10.12 -2.64
C THR A 71 1.97 -10.16 -3.79
N GLU A 72 1.54 -11.35 -4.20
CA GLU A 72 0.53 -11.52 -5.25
C GLU A 72 -0.83 -10.95 -4.82
N PHE A 73 -1.26 -11.20 -3.56
CA PHE A 73 -2.46 -10.61 -2.99
C PHE A 73 -2.39 -9.06 -2.99
N THR A 74 -1.28 -8.49 -2.55
CA THR A 74 -1.07 -7.04 -2.53
C THR A 74 -1.14 -6.45 -3.94
N ALA A 75 -0.47 -7.10 -4.90
CA ALA A 75 -0.49 -6.67 -6.29
C ALA A 75 -1.89 -6.72 -6.90
N GLU A 76 -2.69 -7.75 -6.57
CA GLU A 76 -4.07 -7.90 -7.03
C GLU A 76 -4.97 -6.77 -6.50
N ILE A 77 -4.90 -6.50 -5.20
CA ILE A 77 -5.74 -5.46 -4.59
C ILE A 77 -5.36 -4.06 -5.12
N ILE A 78 -4.06 -3.78 -5.27
CA ILE A 78 -3.60 -2.50 -5.82
C ILE A 78 -4.06 -2.36 -7.26
N SER A 79 -3.86 -3.37 -8.10
CA SER A 79 -4.18 -3.31 -9.52
C SER A 79 -5.66 -3.07 -9.81
N LYS A 80 -6.55 -3.60 -8.98
CA LYS A 80 -8.01 -3.39 -9.09
C LYS A 80 -8.43 -1.94 -8.81
N ASN A 81 -7.61 -1.18 -8.10
CA ASN A 81 -7.88 0.20 -7.73
C ASN A 81 -7.16 1.22 -8.62
N ILE A 82 -6.32 0.77 -9.55
CA ILE A 82 -5.62 1.65 -10.48
C ILE A 82 -6.46 1.88 -11.72
N LEU A 83 -6.94 3.11 -11.89
CA LEU A 83 -7.78 3.52 -13.03
C LEU A 83 -7.02 4.35 -14.07
N ASN A 84 -5.86 4.88 -13.72
CA ASN A 84 -5.11 5.83 -14.55
C ASN A 84 -4.03 5.16 -15.40
N LYS A 85 -3.76 5.76 -16.58
CA LYS A 85 -2.70 5.29 -17.48
C LYS A 85 -1.31 5.78 -17.07
N ASN A 86 -1.20 6.95 -16.44
CA ASN A 86 0.06 7.50 -15.94
C ASN A 86 0.16 7.26 -14.43
N ILE A 87 0.93 6.25 -14.05
CA ILE A 87 1.06 5.81 -12.67
C ILE A 87 2.48 6.13 -12.21
N TYR A 88 2.59 6.82 -11.08
CA TYR A 88 3.85 7.08 -10.40
C TYR A 88 3.81 6.45 -9.00
N VAL A 89 4.90 5.77 -8.63
CA VAL A 89 5.04 5.15 -7.31
C VAL A 89 6.02 5.93 -6.44
N CYS A 90 5.62 6.15 -5.18
CA CYS A 90 6.47 6.74 -4.13
C CYS A 90 6.42 5.88 -2.86
N GLY A 91 7.13 6.30 -1.82
CA GLY A 91 7.19 5.58 -0.56
C GLY A 91 8.07 4.32 -0.59
N GLY A 92 8.14 3.61 0.53
CA GLY A 92 9.03 2.45 0.69
C GLY A 92 8.73 1.28 -0.24
N GLY A 93 7.45 1.07 -0.58
CA GLY A 93 6.99 -0.03 -1.44
C GLY A 93 7.62 -0.01 -2.85
N ARG A 94 7.99 1.18 -3.37
CA ARG A 94 8.65 1.29 -4.68
C ARG A 94 10.00 0.58 -4.76
N LYS A 95 10.64 0.37 -3.61
CA LYS A 95 11.93 -0.33 -3.49
C LYS A 95 11.79 -1.85 -3.64
N ASN A 96 10.58 -2.39 -3.47
CA ASN A 96 10.27 -3.80 -3.71
C ASN A 96 10.01 -4.05 -5.20
N LYS A 97 11.08 -4.30 -5.94
CA LYS A 97 11.03 -4.48 -7.40
C LYS A 97 10.13 -5.64 -7.84
N PHE A 98 10.03 -6.69 -7.02
CA PHE A 98 9.18 -7.83 -7.34
C PHE A 98 7.70 -7.47 -7.20
N LEU A 99 7.31 -6.73 -6.16
CA LEU A 99 5.94 -6.22 -6.03
C LEU A 99 5.57 -5.30 -7.19
N ILE A 100 6.45 -4.34 -7.55
CA ILE A 100 6.20 -3.44 -8.69
C ILE A 100 5.98 -4.23 -9.96
N LYS A 101 6.87 -5.20 -10.26
CA LYS A 101 6.72 -6.08 -11.41
C LYS A 101 5.37 -6.81 -11.42
N LYS A 102 4.93 -7.34 -10.27
CA LYS A 102 3.65 -8.03 -10.13
C LYS A 102 2.45 -7.12 -10.39
N ILE A 103 2.52 -5.87 -9.95
CA ILE A 103 1.49 -4.88 -10.25
C ILE A 103 1.46 -4.57 -11.75
N GLU A 104 2.64 -4.31 -12.37
CA GLU A 104 2.75 -4.02 -13.81
C GLU A 104 2.17 -5.15 -14.67
N GLU A 105 2.46 -6.41 -14.33
CA GLU A 105 1.92 -7.60 -15.00
C GLU A 105 0.38 -7.59 -14.99
N LYS A 106 -0.24 -7.22 -13.86
CA LYS A 106 -1.70 -7.19 -13.70
C LYS A 106 -2.37 -6.03 -14.42
N ILE A 107 -1.81 -4.83 -14.31
CA ILE A 107 -2.38 -3.64 -14.96
C ILE A 107 -2.04 -3.58 -16.45
N ARG A 108 -1.13 -4.42 -16.93
CA ARG A 108 -0.60 -4.41 -18.31
C ARG A 108 -0.08 -3.03 -18.72
N ASN A 109 0.53 -2.33 -17.79
CA ASN A 109 1.09 -1.00 -17.98
C ASN A 109 2.33 -0.82 -17.12
N LYS A 110 3.19 0.12 -17.51
CA LYS A 110 4.41 0.47 -16.78
C LYS A 110 4.10 1.40 -15.62
N ILE A 111 4.77 1.19 -14.52
CA ILE A 111 4.78 2.10 -13.36
C ILE A 111 6.04 2.96 -13.44
N ASN A 112 5.87 4.27 -13.41
CA ASN A 112 6.97 5.22 -13.39
C ASN A 112 7.40 5.47 -11.94
N MET A 113 8.67 5.75 -11.74
CA MET A 113 9.18 6.18 -10.45
C MET A 113 8.89 7.68 -10.27
N ILE A 114 8.57 8.09 -9.05
CA ILE A 114 8.31 9.52 -8.77
C ILE A 114 9.57 10.37 -8.98
N GLU A 115 10.74 9.73 -8.92
CA GLU A 115 12.04 10.34 -9.23
C GLU A 115 12.13 10.83 -10.68
N ASP A 116 11.37 10.24 -11.61
CA ASP A 116 11.28 10.69 -13.01
C ASP A 116 10.70 12.12 -13.13
N LEU A 117 10.01 12.58 -12.08
CA LEU A 117 9.51 13.96 -11.95
C LEU A 117 10.44 14.85 -11.13
N ASN A 118 11.69 14.46 -10.89
CA ASN A 118 12.66 15.15 -10.03
C ASN A 118 12.17 15.31 -8.56
N LEU A 119 11.32 14.40 -8.08
CA LEU A 119 10.85 14.36 -6.70
C LEU A 119 11.55 13.21 -5.96
N ASN A 120 11.84 13.39 -4.68
CA ASN A 120 12.41 12.35 -3.86
C ASN A 120 11.29 11.49 -3.24
N GLY A 121 11.16 10.23 -3.68
CA GLY A 121 10.10 9.33 -3.26
C GLY A 121 10.12 8.94 -1.78
N ASP A 122 11.22 9.14 -1.06
CA ASP A 122 11.30 8.91 0.38
C ASP A 122 10.69 10.08 1.18
N PHE A 123 10.53 11.25 0.58
CA PHE A 123 10.01 12.46 1.25
C PHE A 123 8.60 12.87 0.80
N ILE A 124 7.99 12.21 -0.17
CA ILE A 124 6.65 12.57 -0.66
C ILE A 124 5.62 12.57 0.47
N GLU A 125 5.65 11.57 1.33
CA GLU A 125 4.72 11.49 2.47
C GLU A 125 4.95 12.63 3.47
N SER A 126 6.21 12.92 3.81
CA SER A 126 6.56 14.03 4.70
C SER A 126 6.16 15.40 4.12
N GLN A 127 6.32 15.58 2.82
CA GLN A 127 5.88 16.79 2.11
C GLN A 127 4.36 16.92 2.12
N ALA A 128 3.64 15.81 1.92
CA ALA A 128 2.18 15.80 1.99
C ALA A 128 1.70 16.18 3.40
N PHE A 129 2.30 15.63 4.46
CA PHE A 129 1.96 16.01 5.82
C PHE A 129 2.30 17.47 6.15
N ALA A 130 3.43 17.99 5.67
CA ALA A 130 3.77 19.40 5.81
C ALA A 130 2.72 20.30 5.14
N TYR A 131 2.30 19.93 3.93
CA TYR A 131 1.23 20.65 3.22
C TYR A 131 -0.10 20.61 3.99
N LEU A 132 -0.49 19.44 4.52
CA LEU A 132 -1.71 19.32 5.32
C LEU A 132 -1.63 20.10 6.63
N ALA A 133 -0.46 20.18 7.27
CA ALA A 133 -0.25 21.01 8.46
C ALA A 133 -0.46 22.50 8.16
N ILE A 134 0.08 22.99 7.05
CA ILE A 134 -0.15 24.38 6.60
C ILE A 134 -1.64 24.63 6.36
N ARG A 135 -2.34 23.72 5.69
CA ARG A 135 -3.79 23.83 5.49
C ARG A 135 -4.55 23.90 6.80
N SER A 136 -4.18 23.06 7.78
CA SER A 136 -4.78 23.09 9.13
C SER A 136 -4.58 24.44 9.82
N ILE A 137 -3.37 25.01 9.76
CA ILE A 137 -3.09 26.34 10.32
C ILE A 137 -3.95 27.43 9.66
N LEU A 138 -4.17 27.32 8.36
CA LEU A 138 -4.97 28.25 7.58
C LEU A 138 -6.49 27.96 7.66
N SER A 139 -6.93 27.00 8.49
CA SER A 139 -8.32 26.57 8.60
C SER A 139 -8.92 26.11 7.26
N LEU A 140 -8.10 25.53 6.38
CA LEU A 140 -8.52 24.97 5.12
C LEU A 140 -8.80 23.46 5.26
N PRO A 141 -9.73 22.90 4.49
CA PRO A 141 -10.01 21.47 4.52
C PRO A 141 -8.78 20.63 4.17
N ILE A 142 -8.56 19.54 4.92
CA ILE A 142 -7.50 18.55 4.68
C ILE A 142 -8.03 17.19 4.22
N SER A 143 -9.35 17.03 4.22
CA SER A 143 -10.02 15.79 3.83
C SER A 143 -11.22 16.13 2.96
N PHE A 144 -11.46 15.33 1.92
CA PHE A 144 -12.49 15.55 0.92
C PHE A 144 -13.28 14.27 0.64
N PRO A 145 -14.59 14.39 0.24
CA PRO A 145 -15.42 13.22 -0.06
C PRO A 145 -14.81 12.27 -1.11
N GLU A 146 -14.12 12.83 -2.10
CA GLU A 146 -13.54 12.07 -3.20
C GLU A 146 -12.30 11.27 -2.78
N THR A 147 -11.59 11.72 -1.73
CA THR A 147 -10.32 11.12 -1.30
C THR A 147 -10.48 10.20 -0.09
N THR A 148 -11.19 10.64 0.94
CA THR A 148 -11.31 9.90 2.21
C THR A 148 -12.71 9.39 2.49
N GLY A 149 -13.71 9.81 1.68
CA GLY A 149 -15.11 9.41 1.87
C GLY A 149 -15.82 10.15 3.01
N CYS A 150 -15.26 11.27 3.52
CA CYS A 150 -15.97 12.13 4.45
C CYS A 150 -17.21 12.75 3.77
N SER A 151 -18.24 13.09 4.55
CA SER A 151 -19.51 13.61 4.02
C SER A 151 -19.37 15.02 3.41
N ILE A 152 -18.49 15.83 3.94
CA ILE A 152 -18.17 17.20 3.48
C ILE A 152 -16.68 17.47 3.61
N PRO A 153 -16.11 18.45 2.87
CA PRO A 153 -14.73 18.89 3.09
C PRO A 153 -14.50 19.25 4.56
N THR A 154 -13.53 18.58 5.19
CA THR A 154 -13.35 18.64 6.64
C THR A 154 -12.00 19.20 7.01
N ILE A 155 -11.99 20.16 7.93
CA ILE A 155 -10.79 20.67 8.59
C ILE A 155 -10.32 19.61 9.60
N GLY A 156 -9.02 19.47 9.81
CA GLY A 156 -8.47 18.53 10.78
C GLY A 156 -7.16 19.02 11.37
N GLY A 157 -6.67 18.26 12.33
CA GLY A 157 -5.47 18.60 13.09
C GLY A 157 -5.77 19.45 14.32
N VAL A 158 -4.91 19.33 15.33
CA VAL A 158 -4.92 20.15 16.56
C VAL A 158 -3.56 20.80 16.69
N ILE A 159 -3.56 22.13 16.83
CA ILE A 159 -2.33 22.90 17.08
C ILE A 159 -2.06 22.87 18.59
N VAL A 160 -1.01 22.17 18.99
CA VAL A 160 -0.53 22.17 20.37
C VAL A 160 0.46 23.32 20.53
N LYS A 161 0.13 24.27 21.36
CA LYS A 161 0.89 25.54 21.51
C LYS A 161 1.99 25.51 22.56
N ASN A 162 2.04 24.52 23.44
CA ASN A 162 3.06 24.43 24.50
C ASN A 162 3.48 22.97 24.70
N PHE A 163 4.77 22.72 24.65
CA PHE A 163 5.44 21.56 25.22
C PHE A 163 6.19 21.98 26.46
#